data_8a9240b7ed8522a7e2a9e3868dd09ce6
#
_entry.id   8a9240b7ed8522a7e2a9e3868dd09ce6
#
_cell.length_a   1.000
_cell.length_b   1.000
_cell.length_c   1.000
_cell.angle_alpha   90.00
_cell.angle_beta   90.00
_cell.angle_gamma   90.00
#
_symmetry.space_group_name_H-M   'P 1'
#
loop_
_entity.id
_entity.type
_entity.pdbx_description
1 polymer ?
#
loop_
_entity_poly.entity_id
_entity_poly.type
_entity_poly.pdbx_seq_one_letter_code
_entity_poly.pdbx_strand_id
1 'polypeptide(L)'
;MGIQADILFGKYNEKKVISFLNKHKNQDDYFKAYKLERKQVDFKNKAIIGELKTRTCSHDYYPDTMFGFNKMEYLRQKRQLKENETRKFIFYFLFTTGLYKWEYKEGCEKEYRLADYIHKEKGPMPYCYVKKEFLECISTDITSKTQLDKDYLDYMIN
;
A
#
# COMPACT_ATOMS: atom_id res chain seq x y z
N MET A 1 -2.69 -1.75 -20.07
CA MET A 1 -1.27 -2.16 -19.88
C MET A 1 -1.21 -3.66 -19.63
N GLY A 2 -0.12 -4.31 -20.03
CA GLY A 2 0.09 -5.73 -19.74
C GLY A 2 0.45 -5.97 -18.27
N ILE A 3 0.25 -7.20 -17.79
CA ILE A 3 0.54 -7.61 -16.40
C ILE A 3 1.96 -7.24 -15.97
N GLN A 4 2.95 -7.43 -16.86
CA GLN A 4 4.35 -7.09 -16.55
C GLN A 4 4.55 -5.59 -16.34
N ALA A 5 3.87 -4.75 -17.12
CA ALA A 5 3.93 -3.31 -16.98
C ALA A 5 3.32 -2.87 -15.65
N ASP A 6 2.23 -3.50 -15.22
CA ASP A 6 1.59 -3.21 -13.93
C ASP A 6 2.48 -3.61 -12.75
N ILE A 7 3.17 -4.74 -12.84
CA ILE A 7 4.13 -5.19 -11.83
C ILE A 7 5.31 -4.21 -11.73
N LEU A 8 5.86 -3.78 -12.86
CA LEU A 8 6.97 -2.82 -12.89
C LEU A 8 6.56 -1.47 -12.31
N PHE A 9 5.36 -1.00 -12.65
CA PHE A 9 4.78 0.22 -12.11
C PHE A 9 4.65 0.14 -10.58
N GLY A 10 4.13 -0.98 -10.07
CA GLY A 10 4.00 -1.20 -8.65
C GLY A 10 5.36 -1.22 -7.93
N LYS A 11 6.33 -1.94 -8.48
CA LYS A 11 7.69 -2.03 -7.89
C LYS A 11 8.42 -0.68 -7.91
N TYR A 12 8.29 0.07 -8.98
CA TYR A 12 8.87 1.41 -9.08
C TYR A 12 8.31 2.34 -8.01
N ASN A 13 6.99 2.37 -7.87
CA ASN A 13 6.34 3.21 -6.88
C ASN A 13 6.62 2.77 -5.45
N GLU A 14 6.76 1.46 -5.21
CA GLU A 14 7.16 0.94 -3.91
C GLU A 14 8.54 1.47 -3.49
N LYS A 15 9.53 1.41 -4.39
CA LYS A 15 10.86 1.96 -4.13
C LYS A 15 10.81 3.46 -3.90
N LYS A 16 10.02 4.17 -4.69
CA LYS A 16 9.85 5.63 -4.57
C LYS A 16 9.25 6.01 -3.21
N VAL A 17 8.22 5.28 -2.76
CA VAL A 17 7.58 5.52 -1.46
C VAL A 17 8.52 5.19 -0.31
N ILE A 18 9.22 4.06 -0.36
CA ILE A 18 10.20 3.67 0.68
C ILE A 18 11.28 4.76 0.81
N SER A 19 11.83 5.21 -0.31
CA SER A 19 12.84 6.27 -0.33
C SER A 19 12.30 7.57 0.27
N PHE A 20 11.07 7.95 -0.10
CA PHE A 20 10.41 9.14 0.43
C PHE A 20 10.19 9.05 1.95
N LEU A 21 9.67 7.93 2.43
CA LEU A 21 9.42 7.73 3.86
C LEU A 21 10.71 7.69 4.68
N ASN A 22 11.81 7.25 4.09
CA ASN A 22 13.10 7.14 4.78
C ASN A 22 13.90 8.45 4.79
N LYS A 23 13.54 9.44 4.00
CA LYS A 23 14.34 10.64 3.72
C LYS A 23 14.83 11.37 4.98
N HIS A 24 14.03 11.39 6.04
CA HIS A 24 14.36 12.11 7.28
C HIS A 24 14.47 11.18 8.50
N LYS A 25 14.60 9.87 8.26
CA LYS A 25 14.74 8.88 9.31
C LYS A 25 16.20 8.55 9.59
N ASN A 26 16.48 8.12 10.81
CA ASN A 26 17.75 7.48 11.13
C ASN A 26 17.82 6.10 10.46
N GLN A 27 19.03 5.64 10.17
CA GLN A 27 19.25 4.38 9.47
C GLN A 27 18.57 3.18 10.14
N ASP A 28 18.51 3.16 11.47
CA ASP A 28 17.85 2.10 12.23
C ASP A 28 16.33 2.06 12.04
N ASP A 29 15.74 3.18 11.62
CA ASP A 29 14.29 3.33 11.41
C ASP A 29 13.89 3.21 9.93
N TYR A 30 14.83 2.94 9.04
CA TYR A 30 14.54 2.81 7.62
C TYR A 30 13.60 1.66 7.33
N PHE A 31 12.61 1.94 6.49
CA PHE A 31 11.81 0.89 5.87
C PHE A 31 12.66 0.07 4.92
N LYS A 32 12.43 -1.24 4.94
CA LYS A 32 13.10 -2.18 4.05
C LYS A 32 12.03 -3.04 3.36
N ALA A 33 12.18 -3.21 2.05
CA ALA A 33 11.32 -4.12 1.30
C ALA A 33 11.53 -5.56 1.78
N TYR A 34 10.47 -6.37 1.76
CA TYR A 34 10.60 -7.79 1.97
C TYR A 34 11.33 -8.41 0.76
N LYS A 35 12.31 -9.26 1.04
CA LYS A 35 13.14 -9.90 0.00
C LYS A 35 12.45 -11.03 -0.74
N LEU A 36 11.39 -11.59 -0.18
CA LEU A 36 10.71 -12.75 -0.75
C LEU A 36 9.48 -12.28 -1.55
N GLU A 37 9.39 -12.71 -2.80
CA GLU A 37 8.31 -12.35 -3.73
C GLU A 37 6.92 -12.76 -3.25
N ARG A 38 6.82 -13.74 -2.33
CA ARG A 38 5.54 -14.29 -1.83
C ARG A 38 5.09 -13.69 -0.51
N LYS A 39 5.75 -12.63 -0.03
CA LYS A 39 5.27 -11.98 1.19
C LYS A 39 3.96 -11.24 0.92
N GLN A 40 3.06 -11.33 1.88
CA GLN A 40 1.73 -10.71 1.78
C GLN A 40 1.77 -9.19 1.95
N VAL A 41 2.89 -8.64 2.42
CA VAL A 41 3.09 -7.21 2.66
C VAL A 41 4.39 -6.74 2.01
N ASP A 42 4.49 -5.45 1.72
CA ASP A 42 5.53 -4.91 0.86
C ASP A 42 6.81 -4.54 1.59
N PHE A 43 6.72 -3.91 2.76
CA PHE A 43 7.90 -3.43 3.47
C PHE A 43 7.67 -3.31 4.98
N LYS A 44 8.75 -3.13 5.70
CA LYS A 44 8.71 -3.04 7.17
C LYS A 44 9.87 -2.21 7.72
N ASN A 45 9.67 -1.71 8.92
CA ASN A 45 10.75 -1.28 9.81
C ASN A 45 10.47 -1.84 11.22
N LYS A 46 11.18 -1.35 12.23
CA LYS A 46 10.98 -1.84 13.60
C LYS A 46 9.64 -1.44 14.23
N ALA A 47 8.96 -0.43 13.68
CA ALA A 47 7.72 0.12 14.24
C ALA A 47 6.48 -0.18 13.39
N ILE A 48 6.63 -0.47 12.09
CA ILE A 48 5.54 -0.53 11.11
C ILE A 48 5.74 -1.71 10.17
N ILE A 49 4.63 -2.39 9.87
CA ILE A 49 4.50 -3.29 8.72
C ILE A 49 3.61 -2.57 7.71
N GLY A 50 4.10 -2.40 6.49
CA GLY A 50 3.46 -1.59 5.46
C GLY A 50 3.09 -2.36 4.21
N GLU A 51 1.95 -2.02 3.65
CA GLU A 51 1.48 -2.46 2.35
C GLU A 51 1.18 -1.24 1.51
N LEU A 52 1.68 -1.20 0.28
CA LEU A 52 1.44 -0.09 -0.64
C LEU A 52 0.48 -0.50 -1.74
N LYS A 53 -0.49 0.33 -2.00
CA LYS A 53 -1.35 0.26 -3.19
C LYS A 53 -1.20 1.53 -4.00
N THR A 54 -0.77 1.37 -5.25
CA THR A 54 -0.63 2.49 -6.17
C THR A 54 -1.89 2.61 -7.01
N ARG A 55 -2.39 3.83 -7.15
CA ARG A 55 -3.62 4.14 -7.87
C ARG A 55 -3.35 5.15 -8.99
N THR A 56 -4.11 5.06 -10.06
CA THR A 56 -4.02 5.95 -11.22
C THR A 56 -5.09 7.05 -11.21
N CYS A 57 -5.74 7.24 -10.06
CA CYS A 57 -6.78 8.26 -9.85
C CYS A 57 -6.40 9.16 -8.68
N SER A 58 -7.19 10.22 -8.45
CA SER A 58 -7.05 11.08 -7.29
C SER A 58 -7.61 10.39 -6.03
N HIS A 59 -7.19 10.85 -4.86
CA HIS A 59 -7.62 10.28 -3.57
C HIS A 59 -9.12 10.39 -3.32
N ASP A 60 -9.79 11.35 -3.95
CA ASP A 60 -11.21 11.66 -3.76
C ASP A 60 -12.07 11.29 -4.96
N TYR A 61 -11.52 10.61 -5.96
CA TYR A 61 -12.27 10.20 -7.15
C TYR A 61 -13.37 9.19 -6.80
N TYR A 62 -13.08 8.23 -5.92
CA TYR A 62 -14.05 7.26 -5.41
C TYR A 62 -14.35 7.55 -3.94
N PRO A 63 -15.53 7.15 -3.43
CA PRO A 63 -15.86 7.32 -2.00
C PRO A 63 -15.00 6.48 -1.08
N ASP A 64 -14.36 5.43 -1.62
CA ASP A 64 -13.49 4.53 -0.88
C ASP A 64 -12.34 4.04 -1.76
N THR A 65 -11.33 3.45 -1.13
CA THR A 65 -10.24 2.76 -1.83
C THR A 65 -10.17 1.32 -1.34
N MET A 66 -9.79 0.40 -2.23
CA MET A 66 -9.89 -1.02 -1.95
C MET A 66 -8.54 -1.74 -2.01
N PHE A 67 -8.44 -2.82 -1.24
CA PHE A 67 -7.37 -3.80 -1.31
C PHE A 67 -7.93 -5.18 -1.00
N GLY A 68 -7.17 -6.23 -1.37
CA GLY A 68 -7.61 -7.61 -1.14
C GLY A 68 -7.73 -7.94 0.34
N PHE A 69 -8.82 -8.59 0.72
CA PHE A 69 -9.07 -9.00 2.11
C PHE A 69 -7.97 -9.93 2.65
N ASN A 70 -7.30 -10.68 1.78
CA ASN A 70 -6.17 -11.54 2.16
C ASN A 70 -5.05 -10.78 2.89
N LYS A 71 -4.85 -9.50 2.58
CA LYS A 71 -3.86 -8.66 3.26
C LYS A 71 -4.23 -8.42 4.71
N MET A 72 -5.49 -8.08 4.96
CA MET A 72 -6.00 -7.87 6.32
C MET A 72 -5.97 -9.18 7.13
N GLU A 73 -6.38 -10.29 6.52
CA GLU A 73 -6.33 -11.62 7.16
C GLU A 73 -4.91 -12.00 7.57
N TYR A 74 -3.94 -11.79 6.68
CA TYR A 74 -2.54 -12.05 6.98
C TYR A 74 -2.06 -11.27 8.20
N LEU A 75 -2.37 -9.98 8.26
CA LEU A 75 -1.96 -9.12 9.36
C LEU A 75 -2.65 -9.51 10.68
N ARG A 76 -3.94 -9.85 10.61
CA ARG A 76 -4.68 -10.33 11.76
C ARG A 76 -4.11 -11.62 12.32
N GLN A 77 -3.83 -12.60 11.46
CA GLN A 77 -3.22 -13.86 11.86
C GLN A 77 -1.82 -13.65 12.45
N LYS A 78 -1.03 -12.76 11.84
CA LYS A 78 0.31 -12.44 12.35
C LYS A 78 0.25 -11.89 13.77
N ARG A 79 -0.72 -11.03 14.07
CA ARG A 79 -0.91 -10.47 15.41
C ARG A 79 -1.35 -11.53 16.42
N GLN A 80 -2.21 -12.48 16.00
CA GLN A 80 -2.67 -13.58 16.85
C GLN A 80 -1.58 -14.60 17.15
N LEU A 81 -0.74 -14.94 16.15
CA LEU A 81 0.29 -15.97 16.28
C LEU A 81 1.56 -15.47 16.96
N LYS A 82 1.81 -14.16 16.94
CA LYS A 82 2.96 -13.54 17.58
C LYS A 82 2.47 -12.62 18.70
N GLU A 83 2.38 -13.14 19.91
CA GLU A 83 1.95 -12.39 21.10
C GLU A 83 2.75 -11.10 21.31
N ASN A 84 3.98 -11.03 20.79
CA ASN A 84 4.89 -9.90 20.95
C ASN A 84 4.92 -8.98 19.72
N GLU A 85 3.95 -9.11 18.79
CA GLU A 85 3.91 -8.21 17.63
C GLU A 85 3.33 -6.85 18.04
N THR A 86 4.19 -5.87 18.18
CA THR A 86 3.84 -4.52 18.62
C THR A 86 3.84 -3.50 17.48
N ARG A 87 4.25 -3.93 16.27
CA ARG A 87 4.31 -3.03 15.12
C ARG A 87 2.91 -2.62 14.67
N LYS A 88 2.79 -1.40 14.18
CA LYS A 88 1.57 -0.91 13.54
C LYS A 88 1.44 -1.50 12.14
N PHE A 89 0.21 -1.72 11.70
CA PHE A 89 -0.11 -2.18 10.35
C PHE A 89 -0.67 -1.01 9.57
N ILE A 90 0.12 -0.49 8.62
CA ILE A 90 -0.23 0.70 7.86
C ILE A 90 -0.41 0.33 6.39
N PHE A 91 -1.56 0.67 5.83
CA PHE A 91 -1.80 0.63 4.39
C PHE A 91 -1.51 2.00 3.81
N TYR A 92 -0.60 2.04 2.85
CA TYR A 92 -0.23 3.26 2.12
C TYR A 92 -0.91 3.23 0.76
N PHE A 93 -1.43 4.38 0.36
CA PHE A 93 -2.08 4.54 -0.95
C PHE A 93 -1.43 5.71 -1.66
N LEU A 94 -0.78 5.41 -2.78
CA LEU A 94 -0.18 6.45 -3.62
C LEU A 94 -1.15 6.76 -4.75
N PHE A 95 -1.74 7.95 -4.69
CA PHE A 95 -2.66 8.49 -5.70
C PHE A 95 -1.95 9.49 -6.60
N THR A 96 -2.63 9.91 -7.66
CA THR A 96 -2.15 10.99 -8.53
C THR A 96 -2.07 12.34 -7.79
N THR A 97 -2.69 12.45 -6.64
CA THR A 97 -2.77 13.66 -5.82
C THR A 97 -1.90 13.63 -4.57
N GLY A 98 -1.27 12.50 -4.25
CA GLY A 98 -0.42 12.41 -3.08
C GLY A 98 -0.35 11.03 -2.46
N LEU A 99 0.41 10.95 -1.37
CA LEU A 99 0.58 9.75 -0.56
C LEU A 99 -0.28 9.85 0.68
N TYR A 100 -1.10 8.82 0.89
CA TYR A 100 -2.03 8.70 2.01
C TYR A 100 -1.77 7.42 2.77
N LYS A 101 -2.23 7.36 4.03
CA LYS A 101 -2.14 6.15 4.85
C LYS A 101 -3.42 5.88 5.61
N TRP A 102 -3.58 4.62 5.98
CA TRP A 102 -4.65 4.15 6.86
C TRP A 102 -4.08 3.08 7.78
N GLU A 103 -4.33 3.19 9.07
CA GLU A 103 -3.89 2.21 10.05
C GLU A 103 -4.97 1.16 10.29
N TYR A 104 -4.61 -0.12 10.08
CA TYR A 104 -5.43 -1.25 10.49
C TYR A 104 -5.15 -1.58 11.94
N LYS A 105 -6.12 -1.30 12.81
CA LYS A 105 -6.00 -1.48 14.26
C LYS A 105 -7.32 -1.96 14.85
N GLU A 106 -7.27 -2.41 16.10
CA GLU A 106 -8.47 -2.77 16.84
C GLU A 106 -9.43 -1.58 16.94
N GLY A 107 -10.72 -1.83 16.71
CA GLY A 107 -11.75 -0.80 16.77
C GLY A 107 -11.95 0.01 15.49
N CYS A 108 -11.29 -0.35 14.38
CA CYS A 108 -11.39 0.39 13.13
C CYS A 108 -12.52 -0.09 12.18
N GLU A 109 -13.44 -0.94 12.65
CA GLU A 109 -14.46 -1.59 11.81
C GLU A 109 -15.40 -0.60 11.12
N LYS A 110 -15.58 0.59 11.69
CA LYS A 110 -16.42 1.65 11.10
C LYS A 110 -15.78 2.36 9.92
N GLU A 111 -14.47 2.17 9.76
CA GLU A 111 -13.68 2.89 8.76
C GLU A 111 -13.66 2.19 7.42
N TYR A 112 -14.12 0.93 7.36
CA TYR A 112 -14.11 0.13 6.14
C TYR A 112 -15.34 -0.76 6.05
N ARG A 113 -15.57 -1.31 4.86
CA ARG A 113 -16.56 -2.38 4.62
C ARG A 113 -15.93 -3.51 3.84
N LEU A 114 -16.50 -4.70 3.97
CA LEU A 114 -16.09 -5.87 3.19
C LEU A 114 -17.15 -6.13 2.14
N ALA A 115 -16.72 -6.39 0.91
CA ALA A 115 -17.60 -6.76 -0.19
C ALA A 115 -16.83 -7.55 -1.23
N ASP A 116 -17.52 -8.40 -1.97
CA ASP A 116 -16.91 -9.13 -3.07
C ASP A 116 -16.72 -8.22 -4.28
N TYR A 117 -15.56 -8.36 -4.91
CA TYR A 117 -15.28 -7.80 -6.22
C TYR A 117 -15.21 -8.96 -7.21
N ILE A 118 -15.89 -8.84 -8.34
CA ILE A 118 -15.90 -9.87 -9.36
C ILE A 118 -14.67 -9.70 -10.26
N HIS A 119 -13.67 -10.53 -10.00
CA HIS A 119 -12.46 -10.58 -10.81
C HIS A 119 -12.74 -11.38 -12.09
N LYS A 120 -12.29 -10.88 -13.25
CA LYS A 120 -12.57 -11.52 -14.56
C LYS A 120 -12.14 -12.98 -14.63
N GLU A 121 -11.01 -13.32 -14.02
CA GLU A 121 -10.45 -14.67 -14.09
C GLU A 121 -10.77 -15.55 -12.88
N LYS A 122 -10.94 -14.94 -11.70
CA LYS A 122 -11.06 -15.67 -10.43
C LYS A 122 -12.47 -15.66 -9.86
N GLY A 123 -13.40 -14.94 -10.51
CA GLY A 123 -14.77 -14.78 -10.00
C GLY A 123 -14.83 -13.86 -8.77
N PRO A 124 -15.84 -14.04 -7.90
CA PRO A 124 -15.99 -13.21 -6.70
C PRO A 124 -14.82 -13.40 -5.74
N MET A 125 -14.22 -12.27 -5.31
CA MET A 125 -13.12 -12.24 -4.34
C MET A 125 -13.43 -11.21 -3.27
N PRO A 126 -13.19 -11.51 -1.97
CA PRO A 126 -13.44 -10.54 -0.93
C PRO A 126 -12.41 -9.41 -0.95
N TYR A 127 -12.91 -8.18 -0.85
CA TYR A 127 -12.10 -6.97 -0.79
C TYR A 127 -12.52 -6.11 0.39
N CYS A 128 -11.56 -5.36 0.89
CA CYS A 128 -11.77 -4.36 1.91
C CYS A 128 -11.82 -2.98 1.25
N TYR A 129 -12.85 -2.19 1.56
CA TYR A 129 -13.07 -0.84 1.04
C TYR A 129 -12.94 0.15 2.18
N VAL A 130 -11.86 0.90 2.22
CA VAL A 130 -11.61 1.93 3.23
C VAL A 130 -12.22 3.24 2.78
N LYS A 131 -13.03 3.85 3.62
CA LYS A 131 -13.69 5.13 3.33
C LYS A 131 -12.64 6.25 3.24
N LYS A 132 -12.76 7.11 2.22
CA LYS A 132 -11.78 8.16 1.94
C LYS A 132 -11.57 9.14 3.09
N GLU A 133 -12.60 9.41 3.88
CA GLU A 133 -12.52 10.32 5.02
C GLU A 133 -11.60 9.84 6.13
N PHE A 134 -11.26 8.56 6.16
CA PHE A 134 -10.32 7.98 7.13
C PHE A 134 -8.89 7.89 6.60
N LEU A 135 -8.66 8.28 5.36
CA LEU A 135 -7.31 8.34 4.80
C LEU A 135 -6.61 9.61 5.30
N GLU A 136 -5.43 9.44 5.85
CA GLU A 136 -4.60 10.56 6.31
C GLU A 136 -3.56 10.92 5.26
N CYS A 137 -3.52 12.17 4.84
CA CYS A 137 -2.52 12.63 3.88
C CYS A 137 -1.15 12.73 4.53
N ILE A 138 -0.17 12.05 3.96
CA ILE A 138 1.23 12.15 4.38
C ILE A 138 1.90 13.33 3.64
N SER A 139 1.72 13.39 2.32
CA SER A 139 2.34 14.43 1.49
C SER A 139 1.70 14.50 0.11
N THR A 140 1.61 15.70 -0.43
CA THR A 140 1.22 15.95 -1.82
C THR A 140 2.44 16.09 -2.75
N ASP A 141 3.66 16.02 -2.21
CA ASP A 141 4.90 16.15 -2.98
C ASP A 141 5.30 14.88 -3.73
N ILE A 142 4.68 13.74 -3.36
CA ILE A 142 4.91 12.45 -4.02
C ILE A 142 3.57 11.95 -4.58
N THR A 143 3.59 11.55 -5.85
CA THR A 143 2.37 11.13 -6.57
C THR A 143 2.63 9.91 -7.44
N SER A 144 1.56 9.30 -7.94
CA SER A 144 1.61 8.17 -8.87
C SER A 144 1.68 8.58 -10.35
N LYS A 145 1.94 9.85 -10.66
CA LYS A 145 2.03 10.37 -12.03
C LYS A 145 3.32 9.94 -12.71
N THR A 146 3.43 8.67 -13.04
CA THR A 146 4.68 8.08 -13.53
C THR A 146 4.86 8.17 -15.04
N GLN A 147 3.80 8.39 -15.82
CA GLN A 147 3.89 8.47 -17.29
C GLN A 147 4.73 9.65 -17.78
N LEU A 148 4.84 10.69 -16.97
CA LEU A 148 5.65 11.87 -17.22
C LEU A 148 6.90 11.94 -16.33
N ASP A 149 7.13 10.90 -15.55
CA ASP A 149 8.24 10.83 -14.60
C ASP A 149 9.47 10.25 -15.29
N LYS A 150 10.50 11.08 -15.45
CA LYS A 150 11.77 10.70 -16.08
C LYS A 150 12.41 9.50 -15.35
N ASP A 151 12.34 9.48 -14.03
CA ASP A 151 12.96 8.42 -13.22
C ASP A 151 12.30 7.06 -13.47
N TYR A 152 10.98 7.05 -13.73
CA TYR A 152 10.28 5.83 -14.11
C TYR A 152 10.71 5.34 -15.49
N LEU A 153 10.87 6.27 -16.45
CA LEU A 153 11.35 5.91 -17.79
C LEU A 153 12.75 5.33 -17.73
N ASP A 154 13.63 5.95 -16.96
CA ASP A 154 14.99 5.47 -16.74
C ASP A 154 15.01 4.09 -16.06
N TYR A 155 14.12 3.87 -15.10
CA TYR A 155 13.95 2.57 -14.44
C TYR A 155 13.50 1.48 -15.42
N MET A 156 12.58 1.81 -16.35
CA MET A 156 12.08 0.87 -17.36
C MET A 156 13.15 0.47 -18.40
N ILE A 157 14.08 1.38 -18.69
CA ILE A 157 15.15 1.16 -19.69
C ILE A 157 16.29 0.35 -19.09
N ASN A 158 16.58 0.51 -17.83
CA ASN A 158 17.66 -0.16 -17.11
C ASN A 158 17.15 -1.35 -16.31
#